data_c07a39202b63bb8d762268f58142b632
#
_entry.id   c07a39202b63bb8d762268f58142b632
#
_cell.length_a   1.000
_cell.length_b   1.000
_cell.length_c   1.000
_cell.angle_alpha   90.00
_cell.angle_beta   90.00
_cell.angle_gamma   90.00
#
_symmetry.space_group_name_H-M   'P 1'
#
loop_
_entity.id
_entity.type
_entity.pdbx_description
1 polymer ?
#
loop_
_entity_poly.entity_id
_entity_poly.type
_entity_poly.pdbx_seq_one_letter_code
_entity_poly.pdbx_strand_id
1 'polypeptide(L)'
;WGTDGEWMLGIVGGYSDNQGDSRSNMTGTRADNQNHGYAVGLTSSWFQHGNQKQGAWLDSWLQYAWFNNDVSEQEDGTDHYHSSGIIASLEAGYQWLPGRGVVIEPQAQVIYQGVQQDDFTAANRARVSQSQGDDIQMRLGLHSEWRTAVHVIPTLDLNYYHNPHSTEIEEDGSTISDDAVKQRGEIKVGVTGNISQRVSLRGSVAWQKGSDDFAQMAGFLSMTVKW
;
A
#
# COMPACT_ATOMS: atom_id res chain seq x y z
N TRP A 1 9.84 10.61 -28.45
CA TRP A 1 8.57 10.35 -27.78
C TRP A 1 7.59 10.01 -28.89
N GLY A 2 7.15 8.71 -28.97
CA GLY A 2 6.27 8.27 -30.04
C GLY A 2 4.90 8.92 -29.97
N THR A 3 4.29 9.15 -31.12
CA THR A 3 2.98 9.79 -31.30
C THR A 3 1.80 8.93 -30.83
N ASP A 4 2.03 7.72 -30.36
CA ASP A 4 1.01 6.71 -30.04
C ASP A 4 0.82 6.50 -28.50
N GLY A 5 1.47 7.31 -27.66
CA GLY A 5 1.35 7.23 -26.22
C GLY A 5 -0.04 7.64 -25.74
N GLU A 6 -0.61 6.86 -24.82
CA GLU A 6 -1.92 7.12 -24.20
C GLU A 6 -1.74 7.54 -22.75
N TRP A 7 -2.46 8.60 -22.35
CA TRP A 7 -2.55 9.05 -20.97
C TRP A 7 -3.94 8.80 -20.42
N MET A 8 -4.00 8.28 -19.20
CA MET A 8 -5.22 8.17 -18.41
C MET A 8 -5.04 8.99 -17.13
N LEU A 9 -6.02 9.85 -16.84
CA LEU A 9 -6.05 10.66 -15.63
C LEU A 9 -7.31 10.31 -14.85
N GLY A 10 -7.19 10.27 -13.53
CA GLY A 10 -8.30 9.94 -12.63
C GLY A 10 -8.27 10.75 -11.35
N ILE A 11 -9.44 10.85 -10.72
CA ILE A 11 -9.62 11.40 -9.37
C ILE A 11 -10.11 10.27 -8.49
N VAL A 12 -9.54 10.19 -7.28
CA VAL A 12 -9.90 9.19 -6.26
C VAL A 12 -10.40 9.91 -5.03
N GLY A 13 -11.48 9.44 -4.45
CA GLY A 13 -11.98 9.86 -3.15
C GLY A 13 -12.23 8.65 -2.27
N GLY A 14 -11.97 8.76 -0.97
CA GLY A 14 -12.16 7.67 -0.02
C GLY A 14 -12.63 8.16 1.33
N TYR A 15 -13.34 7.28 2.03
CA TYR A 15 -13.71 7.39 3.43
C TYR A 15 -13.30 6.10 4.14
N SER A 16 -12.74 6.22 5.33
CA SER A 16 -12.41 5.09 6.19
C SER A 16 -13.01 5.30 7.58
N ASP A 17 -13.45 4.20 8.18
CA ASP A 17 -13.90 4.11 9.55
C ASP A 17 -13.27 2.84 10.14
N ASN A 18 -12.38 3.02 11.10
CA ASN A 18 -11.67 1.94 11.73
C ASN A 18 -11.91 1.96 13.23
N GLN A 19 -12.19 0.80 13.80
CA GLN A 19 -12.32 0.59 15.23
C GLN A 19 -11.39 -0.55 15.63
N GLY A 20 -10.66 -0.38 16.71
CA GLY A 20 -9.77 -1.38 17.24
C GLY A 20 -9.72 -1.33 18.75
N ASP A 21 -9.51 -2.47 19.38
CA ASP A 21 -9.23 -2.59 20.79
C ASP A 21 -7.85 -3.20 21.02
N SER A 22 -7.14 -2.65 21.97
CA SER A 22 -5.84 -3.16 22.39
C SER A 22 -5.84 -3.43 23.90
N ARG A 23 -5.04 -4.40 24.32
CA ARG A 23 -4.86 -4.74 25.73
C ARG A 23 -3.39 -4.95 26.02
N SER A 24 -2.90 -4.22 27.02
CA SER A 24 -1.54 -4.44 27.52
C SER A 24 -1.45 -5.78 28.28
N ASN A 25 -0.53 -6.62 27.85
CA ASN A 25 -0.24 -7.89 28.56
C ASN A 25 0.50 -7.67 29.88
N MET A 26 1.10 -6.50 30.10
CA MET A 26 1.86 -6.17 31.31
C MET A 26 0.98 -5.55 32.39
N THR A 27 0.12 -4.59 32.03
CA THR A 27 -0.70 -3.84 32.98
C THR A 27 -2.14 -4.34 33.01
N GLY A 28 -2.60 -5.04 31.96
CA GLY A 28 -3.99 -5.42 31.78
C GLY A 28 -4.88 -4.28 31.31
N THR A 29 -4.34 -3.06 31.14
CA THR A 29 -5.05 -1.87 30.68
C THR A 29 -5.59 -2.10 29.28
N ARG A 30 -6.82 -1.63 29.03
CA ARG A 30 -7.50 -1.70 27.74
C ARG A 30 -7.59 -0.30 27.14
N ALA A 31 -7.29 -0.18 25.87
CA ALA A 31 -7.51 1.02 25.08
C ALA A 31 -8.39 0.70 23.86
N ASP A 32 -9.42 1.48 23.66
CA ASP A 32 -10.28 1.45 22.49
C ASP A 32 -9.86 2.60 21.56
N ASN A 33 -9.62 2.29 20.29
CA ASN A 33 -9.21 3.24 19.27
C ASN A 33 -10.29 3.35 18.20
N GLN A 34 -10.68 4.59 17.86
CA GLN A 34 -11.61 4.88 16.77
C GLN A 34 -10.97 5.92 15.84
N ASN A 35 -10.96 5.64 14.55
CA ASN A 35 -10.34 6.49 13.55
C ASN A 35 -11.31 6.69 12.38
N HIS A 36 -11.62 7.94 12.08
CA HIS A 36 -12.42 8.34 10.92
C HIS A 36 -11.55 9.14 9.96
N GLY A 37 -11.51 8.72 8.70
CA GLY A 37 -10.64 9.36 7.70
C GLY A 37 -11.33 9.67 6.39
N TYR A 38 -10.87 10.74 5.76
CA TYR A 38 -11.22 11.13 4.41
C TYR A 38 -9.95 11.26 3.58
N ALA A 39 -10.05 10.93 2.29
CA ALA A 39 -8.93 11.07 1.37
C ALA A 39 -9.40 11.57 0.02
N VAL A 40 -8.55 12.36 -0.64
CA VAL A 40 -8.72 12.80 -2.02
C VAL A 40 -7.38 12.63 -2.74
N GLY A 41 -7.43 12.20 -4.00
CA GLY A 41 -6.21 11.95 -4.75
C GLY A 41 -6.39 12.08 -6.25
N LEU A 42 -5.26 12.11 -6.92
CA LEU A 42 -5.12 12.13 -8.37
C LEU A 42 -4.32 10.90 -8.81
N THR A 43 -4.69 10.33 -9.94
CA THR A 43 -3.96 9.24 -10.58
C THR A 43 -3.61 9.62 -12.02
N SER A 44 -2.46 9.16 -12.49
CA SER A 44 -2.01 9.35 -13.85
C SER A 44 -1.28 8.12 -14.34
N SER A 45 -1.70 7.56 -15.45
CA SER A 45 -1.04 6.43 -16.10
C SER A 45 -0.70 6.78 -17.55
N TRP A 46 0.51 6.45 -17.97
CA TRP A 46 0.97 6.62 -19.34
C TRP A 46 1.44 5.28 -19.92
N PHE A 47 1.05 5.00 -21.15
CA PHE A 47 1.45 3.80 -21.89
C PHE A 47 2.07 4.19 -23.22
N GLN A 48 3.22 3.63 -23.54
CA GLN A 48 3.97 3.92 -24.76
C GLN A 48 3.20 3.59 -26.04
N HIS A 49 2.46 2.49 -26.06
CA HIS A 49 1.71 1.99 -27.22
C HIS A 49 0.20 1.86 -26.93
N GLY A 50 -0.34 2.70 -26.07
CA GLY A 50 -1.76 2.75 -25.75
C GLY A 50 -2.37 1.40 -25.38
N ASN A 51 -3.45 1.03 -26.08
CA ASN A 51 -4.23 -0.18 -25.81
C ASN A 51 -3.47 -1.52 -25.95
N GLN A 52 -2.32 -1.55 -26.60
CA GLN A 52 -1.55 -2.79 -26.77
C GLN A 52 -0.80 -3.19 -25.50
N LYS A 53 -0.69 -2.29 -24.52
CA LYS A 53 0.00 -2.53 -23.24
C LYS A 53 1.40 -3.12 -23.38
N GLN A 54 2.00 -3.04 -24.55
CA GLN A 54 3.35 -3.47 -24.84
C GLN A 54 4.29 -2.26 -24.77
N GLY A 55 5.50 -2.45 -24.27
CA GLY A 55 6.47 -1.37 -24.14
C GLY A 55 6.48 -0.76 -22.74
N ALA A 56 6.99 0.45 -22.63
CA ALA A 56 7.12 1.17 -21.39
C ALA A 56 5.78 1.72 -20.90
N TRP A 57 5.61 1.75 -19.60
CA TRP A 57 4.51 2.42 -18.94
C TRP A 57 4.99 3.14 -17.67
N LEU A 58 4.25 4.14 -17.28
CA LEU A 58 4.45 4.92 -16.07
C LEU A 58 3.11 5.11 -15.38
N ASP A 59 3.08 4.82 -14.08
CA ASP A 59 1.92 5.03 -13.22
C ASP A 59 2.31 5.92 -12.05
N SER A 60 1.45 6.86 -11.72
CA SER A 60 1.64 7.75 -10.58
C SER A 60 0.33 8.07 -9.91
N TRP A 61 0.37 8.22 -8.60
CA TRP A 61 -0.75 8.71 -7.83
C TRP A 61 -0.27 9.55 -6.65
N LEU A 62 -1.09 10.51 -6.29
CA LEU A 62 -0.90 11.40 -5.17
C LEU A 62 -2.21 11.49 -4.41
N GLN A 63 -2.16 11.27 -3.10
CA GLN A 63 -3.31 11.31 -2.23
C GLN A 63 -3.01 12.15 -0.99
N TYR A 64 -3.96 12.97 -0.58
CA TYR A 64 -3.98 13.63 0.71
C TYR A 64 -5.11 13.05 1.55
N ALA A 65 -4.81 12.70 2.79
CA ALA A 65 -5.75 12.15 3.75
C ALA A 65 -5.73 12.94 5.05
N TRP A 66 -6.88 13.01 5.72
CA TRP A 66 -6.99 13.57 7.06
C TRP A 66 -7.87 12.67 7.92
N PHE A 67 -7.49 12.57 9.19
CA PHE A 67 -8.08 11.64 10.14
C PHE A 67 -8.41 12.34 11.44
N ASN A 68 -9.54 11.95 12.03
CA ASN A 68 -9.91 12.24 13.39
C ASN A 68 -9.70 10.95 14.19
N ASN A 69 -8.90 11.04 15.22
CA ASN A 69 -8.52 9.90 16.05
C ASN A 69 -9.06 10.11 17.46
N ASP A 70 -9.73 9.10 17.99
CA ASP A 70 -10.24 9.03 19.35
C ASP A 70 -9.61 7.80 20.01
N VAL A 71 -8.88 8.02 21.10
CA VAL A 71 -8.29 6.94 21.90
C VAL A 71 -8.85 7.02 23.30
N SER A 72 -9.53 5.97 23.73
CA SER A 72 -10.14 5.89 25.05
C SER A 72 -9.41 4.84 25.89
N GLU A 73 -8.82 5.28 26.99
CA GLU A 73 -8.22 4.41 27.99
C GLU A 73 -9.15 4.23 29.19
N GLN A 74 -9.17 3.00 29.72
CA GLN A 74 -10.13 2.61 30.76
C GLN A 74 -10.01 3.40 32.07
N GLU A 75 -8.84 4.00 32.35
CA GLU A 75 -8.54 4.73 33.57
C GLU A 75 -8.32 6.24 33.38
N ASP A 76 -7.92 6.68 32.18
CA ASP A 76 -7.41 8.04 31.95
C ASP A 76 -8.34 8.93 31.08
N GLY A 77 -9.39 8.37 30.47
CA GLY A 77 -10.34 9.15 29.66
C GLY A 77 -10.16 8.98 28.16
N THR A 78 -10.68 9.94 27.38
CA THR A 78 -10.61 9.89 25.90
C THR A 78 -9.73 11.02 25.39
N ASP A 79 -8.75 10.68 24.57
CA ASP A 79 -7.89 11.61 23.86
C ASP A 79 -8.40 11.80 22.44
N HIS A 80 -8.50 13.05 21.99
CA HIS A 80 -8.91 13.43 20.65
C HIS A 80 -7.75 14.15 19.98
N TYR A 81 -7.34 13.66 18.81
CA TYR A 81 -6.31 14.33 18.03
C TYR A 81 -6.56 14.18 16.52
N HIS A 82 -6.00 15.10 15.75
CA HIS A 82 -6.10 15.08 14.31
C HIS A 82 -4.77 14.65 13.71
N SER A 83 -4.86 13.96 12.60
CA SER A 83 -3.69 13.65 11.78
C SER A 83 -4.00 13.85 10.31
N SER A 84 -2.99 14.17 9.54
CA SER A 84 -3.09 14.29 8.09
C SER A 84 -1.86 13.68 7.45
N GLY A 85 -1.98 13.30 6.17
CA GLY A 85 -0.87 12.71 5.48
C GLY A 85 -0.95 12.89 3.97
N ILE A 86 0.23 12.88 3.36
CA ILE A 86 0.41 12.81 1.92
C ILE A 86 1.01 11.45 1.61
N ILE A 87 0.39 10.76 0.65
CA ILE A 87 0.95 9.52 0.10
C ILE A 87 1.09 9.73 -1.41
N ALA A 88 2.29 9.47 -1.93
CA ALA A 88 2.59 9.57 -3.35
C ALA A 88 3.29 8.30 -3.82
N SER A 89 3.02 7.88 -5.05
CA SER A 89 3.69 6.76 -5.68
C SER A 89 4.06 7.10 -7.12
N LEU A 90 5.22 6.63 -7.52
CA LEU A 90 5.67 6.61 -8.89
C LEU A 90 6.16 5.20 -9.21
N GLU A 91 5.57 4.59 -10.22
CA GLU A 91 5.89 3.25 -10.69
C GLU A 91 6.15 3.27 -12.18
N ALA A 92 7.17 2.55 -12.62
CA ALA A 92 7.50 2.38 -14.03
C ALA A 92 7.75 0.91 -14.33
N GLY A 93 7.41 0.49 -15.52
CA GLY A 93 7.67 -0.86 -16.00
C GLY A 93 7.82 -0.92 -17.50
N TYR A 94 8.22 -2.09 -17.95
CA TYR A 94 8.33 -2.40 -19.37
C TYR A 94 7.71 -3.76 -19.65
N GLN A 95 6.63 -3.79 -20.42
CA GLN A 95 5.98 -5.03 -20.79
C GLN A 95 6.64 -5.61 -22.04
N TRP A 96 7.29 -6.76 -21.87
CA TRP A 96 7.93 -7.51 -22.92
C TRP A 96 7.12 -8.78 -23.22
N LEU A 97 6.89 -9.03 -24.52
CA LEU A 97 6.21 -10.23 -25.03
C LEU A 97 7.18 -11.07 -25.87
N PRO A 98 7.95 -11.97 -25.24
CA PRO A 98 8.92 -12.81 -25.96
C PRO A 98 8.29 -13.83 -26.90
N GLY A 99 6.97 -13.97 -26.88
CA GLY A 99 6.20 -14.88 -27.73
C GLY A 99 5.49 -15.98 -26.94
N ARG A 100 4.72 -16.81 -27.64
CA ARG A 100 3.95 -17.96 -27.08
C ARG A 100 2.99 -17.56 -25.94
N GLY A 101 2.51 -16.32 -25.94
CA GLY A 101 1.59 -15.83 -24.91
C GLY A 101 2.23 -15.58 -23.54
N VAL A 102 3.55 -15.50 -23.47
CA VAL A 102 4.26 -15.13 -22.24
C VAL A 102 4.43 -13.63 -22.18
N VAL A 103 4.15 -13.04 -21.04
CA VAL A 103 4.44 -11.65 -20.69
C VAL A 103 5.48 -11.65 -19.58
N ILE A 104 6.49 -10.81 -19.72
CA ILE A 104 7.50 -10.54 -18.69
C ILE A 104 7.56 -9.03 -18.51
N GLU A 105 7.44 -8.57 -17.26
CA GLU A 105 7.33 -7.16 -16.96
C GLU A 105 8.17 -6.80 -15.73
N PRO A 106 9.41 -6.36 -15.90
CA PRO A 106 10.18 -5.73 -14.84
C PRO A 106 9.53 -4.40 -14.44
N GLN A 107 9.53 -4.13 -13.12
CA GLN A 107 8.87 -2.98 -12.50
C GLN A 107 9.77 -2.37 -11.44
N ALA A 108 9.68 -1.05 -11.29
CA ALA A 108 10.30 -0.33 -10.19
C ALA A 108 9.30 0.70 -9.66
N GLN A 109 9.20 0.83 -8.35
CA GLN A 109 8.26 1.73 -7.68
C GLN A 109 8.93 2.41 -6.50
N VAL A 110 8.58 3.67 -6.30
CA VAL A 110 8.87 4.44 -5.09
C VAL A 110 7.56 4.94 -4.52
N ILE A 111 7.34 4.70 -3.23
CA ILE A 111 6.19 5.20 -2.48
C ILE A 111 6.73 6.10 -1.39
N TYR A 112 6.21 7.31 -1.30
CA TYR A 112 6.43 8.26 -0.21
C TYR A 112 5.19 8.31 0.65
N GLN A 113 5.37 8.25 1.97
CA GLN A 113 4.33 8.41 2.98
C GLN A 113 4.81 9.43 3.99
N GLY A 114 4.16 10.59 4.02
CA GLY A 114 4.41 11.61 5.04
C GLY A 114 3.18 11.74 5.92
N VAL A 115 3.31 11.49 7.21
CA VAL A 115 2.23 11.62 8.19
C VAL A 115 2.61 12.70 9.20
N GLN A 116 1.69 13.63 9.42
CA GLN A 116 1.77 14.66 10.43
C GLN A 116 0.64 14.46 11.43
N GLN A 117 0.97 14.45 12.69
CA GLN A 117 0.02 14.39 13.79
C GLN A 117 0.14 15.70 14.58
N ASP A 118 -1.00 16.25 15.00
CA ASP A 118 -1.00 17.41 15.86
C ASP A 118 -0.45 17.04 17.24
N ASP A 119 0.34 17.95 17.83
CA ASP A 119 0.78 17.81 19.22
C ASP A 119 -0.46 17.79 20.12
N PHE A 120 -0.54 16.84 21.01
CA PHE A 120 -1.62 16.79 21.99
C PHE A 120 -1.10 16.48 23.40
N THR A 121 -1.90 16.81 24.38
CA THR A 121 -1.64 16.42 25.78
C THR A 121 -2.61 15.33 26.15
N ALA A 122 -2.09 14.15 26.42
CA ALA A 122 -2.86 12.99 26.82
C ALA A 122 -3.61 13.24 28.15
N ALA A 123 -4.65 12.47 28.41
CA ALA A 123 -5.45 12.58 29.61
C ALA A 123 -4.64 12.38 30.91
N ASN A 124 -3.57 11.59 30.85
CA ASN A 124 -2.57 11.43 31.91
C ASN A 124 -1.60 12.61 32.07
N ARG A 125 -1.79 13.70 31.27
CA ARG A 125 -0.96 14.92 31.18
C ARG A 125 0.42 14.73 30.55
N ALA A 126 0.72 13.59 29.96
CA ALA A 126 1.90 13.42 29.13
C ALA A 126 1.76 14.27 27.85
N ARG A 127 2.82 14.99 27.47
CA ARG A 127 2.83 15.69 26.19
C ARG A 127 3.33 14.73 25.12
N VAL A 128 2.46 14.43 24.16
CA VAL A 128 2.80 13.66 22.98
C VAL A 128 3.10 14.64 21.86
N SER A 129 4.36 14.69 21.45
CA SER A 129 4.79 15.43 20.27
C SER A 129 5.35 14.43 19.28
N GLN A 130 4.85 14.45 18.07
CA GLN A 130 5.37 13.57 17.03
C GLN A 130 6.45 14.28 16.23
N SER A 131 7.59 13.64 16.09
CA SER A 131 8.51 13.95 15.01
C SER A 131 7.87 13.53 13.69
N GLN A 132 8.03 14.32 12.63
CA GLN A 132 7.51 14.01 11.30
C GLN A 132 7.96 12.60 10.88
N GLY A 133 6.99 11.72 10.67
CA GLY A 133 7.24 10.36 10.17
C GLY A 133 7.17 10.35 8.64
N ASP A 134 8.31 10.64 8.00
CA ASP A 134 8.44 10.46 6.55
C ASP A 134 8.98 9.05 6.28
N ASP A 135 8.25 8.25 5.52
CA ASP A 135 8.70 6.93 5.09
C ASP A 135 8.79 6.86 3.56
N ILE A 136 9.85 6.22 3.09
CA ILE A 136 10.06 5.94 1.67
C ILE A 136 10.17 4.42 1.51
N GLN A 137 9.28 3.85 0.72
CA GLN A 137 9.37 2.45 0.32
C GLN A 137 9.78 2.34 -1.15
N MET A 138 10.79 1.55 -1.42
CA MET A 138 11.22 1.21 -2.78
C MET A 138 10.84 -0.24 -3.07
N ARG A 139 10.38 -0.52 -4.30
CA ARG A 139 10.08 -1.86 -4.78
C ARG A 139 10.74 -2.10 -6.13
N LEU A 140 11.40 -3.24 -6.25
CA LEU A 140 11.78 -3.82 -7.53
C LEU A 140 10.97 -5.08 -7.74
N GLY A 141 10.32 -5.20 -8.89
CA GLY A 141 9.40 -6.28 -9.19
C GLY A 141 9.65 -6.92 -10.54
N LEU A 142 9.26 -8.18 -10.65
CA LEU A 142 9.15 -8.91 -11.91
C LEU A 142 7.78 -9.58 -11.94
N HIS A 143 6.92 -9.11 -12.86
CA HIS A 143 5.61 -9.72 -13.11
C HIS A 143 5.69 -10.60 -14.36
N SER A 144 5.08 -11.77 -14.29
CA SER A 144 4.99 -12.69 -15.42
C SER A 144 3.59 -13.25 -15.56
N GLU A 145 3.08 -13.32 -16.79
CA GLU A 145 1.80 -13.92 -17.14
C GLU A 145 1.98 -14.96 -18.26
N TRP A 146 1.19 -16.02 -18.18
CA TRP A 146 1.13 -17.06 -19.23
C TRP A 146 -0.26 -17.08 -19.86
N ARG A 147 -0.43 -16.34 -20.97
CA ARG A 147 -1.68 -16.20 -21.73
C ARG A 147 -1.84 -17.32 -22.76
N THR A 148 -1.44 -18.55 -22.41
CA THR A 148 -1.47 -19.69 -23.33
C THR A 148 -2.83 -20.34 -23.46
N ALA A 149 -3.72 -20.15 -22.49
CA ALA A 149 -5.10 -20.63 -22.50
C ALA A 149 -6.09 -19.48 -22.54
N VAL A 150 -7.17 -19.63 -23.28
CA VAL A 150 -8.17 -18.56 -23.51
C VAL A 150 -8.90 -18.15 -22.22
N HIS A 151 -9.02 -19.07 -21.27
CA HIS A 151 -9.85 -18.87 -20.08
C HIS A 151 -9.08 -18.78 -18.77
N VAL A 152 -7.81 -19.22 -18.75
CA VAL A 152 -7.03 -19.28 -17.52
C VAL A 152 -5.64 -18.68 -17.78
N ILE A 153 -5.28 -17.68 -16.98
CA ILE A 153 -4.01 -16.95 -17.09
C ILE A 153 -3.30 -17.08 -15.75
N PRO A 154 -2.32 -17.99 -15.60
CA PRO A 154 -1.47 -18.01 -14.43
C PRO A 154 -0.57 -16.76 -14.37
N THR A 155 -0.25 -16.33 -13.15
CA THR A 155 0.64 -15.19 -12.90
C THR A 155 1.66 -15.53 -11.83
N LEU A 156 2.85 -14.95 -11.94
CA LEU A 156 3.90 -14.99 -10.93
C LEU A 156 4.46 -13.59 -10.76
N ASP A 157 4.47 -13.10 -9.53
CA ASP A 157 5.13 -11.86 -9.15
C ASP A 157 6.27 -12.19 -8.19
N LEU A 158 7.43 -11.61 -8.43
CA LEU A 158 8.59 -11.61 -7.54
C LEU A 158 8.86 -10.16 -7.19
N ASN A 159 8.84 -9.82 -5.92
CA ASN A 159 9.08 -8.46 -5.46
C ASN A 159 10.15 -8.43 -4.37
N TYR A 160 10.93 -7.37 -4.39
CA TYR A 160 11.85 -6.98 -3.33
C TYR A 160 11.51 -5.57 -2.89
N TYR A 161 11.31 -5.39 -1.59
CA TYR A 161 10.99 -4.12 -0.96
C TYR A 161 12.14 -3.67 -0.06
N HIS A 162 12.41 -2.38 -0.08
CA HIS A 162 13.39 -1.73 0.78
C HIS A 162 12.80 -0.45 1.38
N ASN A 163 12.82 -0.36 2.71
CA ASN A 163 12.40 0.80 3.48
C ASN A 163 13.64 1.37 4.17
N PRO A 164 14.21 2.49 3.69
CA PRO A 164 15.45 3.05 4.25
C PRO A 164 15.27 3.72 5.61
N HIS A 165 14.05 4.10 5.99
CA HIS A 165 13.76 4.82 7.22
C HIS A 165 12.88 4.00 8.16
N SER A 166 13.06 4.21 9.47
CA SER A 166 12.18 3.76 10.54
C SER A 166 11.47 4.98 11.13
N THR A 167 10.21 4.82 11.51
CA THR A 167 9.45 5.88 12.20
C THR A 167 9.92 5.96 13.65
N GLU A 168 10.27 7.16 14.11
CA GLU A 168 10.61 7.43 15.51
C GLU A 168 9.47 8.22 16.15
N ILE A 169 9.03 7.79 17.35
CA ILE A 169 8.04 8.49 18.17
C ILE A 169 8.77 8.98 19.42
N GLU A 170 8.62 10.25 19.74
CA GLU A 170 9.18 10.84 20.96
C GLU A 170 8.06 11.02 21.99
N GLU A 171 8.17 10.36 23.13
CA GLU A 171 7.29 10.49 24.27
C GLU A 171 8.12 10.88 25.51
N ASP A 172 7.82 12.02 26.11
CA ASP A 172 8.48 12.58 27.30
C ASP A 172 10.02 12.55 27.23
N GLY A 173 10.60 12.82 26.05
CA GLY A 173 12.04 12.82 25.82
C GLY A 173 12.65 11.42 25.69
N SER A 174 11.83 10.38 25.59
CA SER A 174 12.25 9.02 25.25
C SER A 174 11.86 8.71 23.81
N THR A 175 12.83 8.37 22.98
CA THR A 175 12.60 7.98 21.59
C THR A 175 12.26 6.50 21.54
N ILE A 176 11.07 6.19 21.03
CA ILE A 176 10.66 4.82 20.71
C ILE A 176 10.81 4.67 19.20
N SER A 177 11.77 3.86 18.77
CA SER A 177 11.92 3.50 17.36
C SER A 177 11.14 2.23 17.07
N ASP A 178 10.23 2.30 16.09
CA ASP A 178 9.64 1.10 15.52
C ASP A 178 10.62 0.54 14.48
N ASP A 179 11.16 -0.66 14.74
CA ASP A 179 11.99 -1.38 13.78
C ASP A 179 11.12 -1.93 12.65
N ALA A 180 10.64 -1.03 11.79
CA ALA A 180 9.93 -1.41 10.57
C ALA A 180 10.81 -2.33 9.73
N VAL A 181 10.20 -3.35 9.13
CA VAL A 181 10.88 -4.33 8.27
C VAL A 181 11.61 -3.62 7.13
N LYS A 182 12.94 -3.46 7.27
CA LYS A 182 13.78 -2.68 6.32
C LYS A 182 13.87 -3.34 4.96
N GLN A 183 13.83 -4.66 4.92
CA GLN A 183 13.97 -5.42 3.66
C GLN A 183 13.04 -6.62 3.70
N ARG A 184 12.29 -6.85 2.61
CA ARG A 184 11.48 -8.04 2.47
C ARG A 184 11.39 -8.49 1.01
N GLY A 185 11.41 -9.80 0.80
CA GLY A 185 11.12 -10.46 -0.46
C GLY A 185 9.69 -10.98 -0.48
N GLU A 186 9.05 -10.95 -1.63
CA GLU A 186 7.71 -11.49 -1.85
C GLU A 186 7.70 -12.40 -3.07
N ILE A 187 7.02 -13.53 -2.93
CA ILE A 187 6.60 -14.38 -4.05
C ILE A 187 5.08 -14.42 -4.03
N LYS A 188 4.45 -14.00 -5.13
CA LYS A 188 3.00 -14.07 -5.28
C LYS A 188 2.64 -14.91 -6.50
N VAL A 189 1.82 -15.92 -6.31
CA VAL A 189 1.30 -16.79 -7.37
C VAL A 189 -0.19 -16.52 -7.50
N GLY A 190 -0.64 -16.37 -8.74
CA GLY A 190 -2.04 -16.06 -9.01
C GLY A 190 -2.58 -16.74 -10.25
N VAL A 191 -3.88 -16.64 -10.39
CA VAL A 191 -4.60 -17.09 -11.58
C VAL A 191 -5.74 -16.13 -11.87
N THR A 192 -5.88 -15.76 -13.14
CA THR A 192 -7.06 -15.05 -13.64
C THR A 192 -7.86 -15.98 -14.51
N GLY A 193 -9.14 -16.18 -14.17
CA GLY A 193 -10.09 -16.99 -14.93
C GLY A 193 -11.13 -16.09 -15.61
N ASN A 194 -11.25 -16.17 -16.94
CA ASN A 194 -12.30 -15.50 -17.69
C ASN A 194 -13.52 -16.44 -17.76
N ILE A 195 -14.52 -16.22 -16.89
CA ILE A 195 -15.74 -17.03 -16.81
C ILE A 195 -16.65 -16.74 -17.99
N SER A 196 -16.69 -15.47 -18.42
CA SER A 196 -17.42 -15.02 -19.61
C SER A 196 -16.72 -13.80 -20.23
N GLN A 197 -17.25 -13.30 -21.34
CA GLN A 197 -16.76 -12.05 -21.94
C GLN A 197 -16.89 -10.84 -21.01
N ARG A 198 -17.78 -10.92 -20.01
CA ARG A 198 -18.07 -9.84 -19.07
C ARG A 198 -17.55 -10.07 -17.65
N VAL A 199 -17.25 -11.33 -17.29
CA VAL A 199 -16.91 -11.69 -15.91
C VAL A 199 -15.56 -12.37 -15.88
N SER A 200 -14.64 -11.83 -15.08
CA SER A 200 -13.37 -12.45 -14.74
C SER A 200 -13.18 -12.54 -13.23
N LEU A 201 -12.60 -13.64 -12.77
CA LEU A 201 -12.15 -13.86 -11.40
C LEU A 201 -10.64 -13.89 -11.37
N ARG A 202 -10.07 -13.28 -10.34
CA ARG A 202 -8.63 -13.36 -10.03
C ARG A 202 -8.45 -13.83 -8.59
N GLY A 203 -7.66 -14.88 -8.41
CA GLY A 203 -7.21 -15.33 -7.11
C GLY A 203 -5.68 -15.32 -7.04
N SER A 204 -5.10 -14.97 -5.89
CA SER A 204 -3.66 -15.06 -5.68
C SER A 204 -3.33 -15.30 -4.20
N VAL A 205 -2.15 -15.91 -3.97
CA VAL A 205 -1.53 -16.07 -2.66
C VAL A 205 -0.16 -15.45 -2.73
N ALA A 206 0.15 -14.57 -1.76
CA ALA A 206 1.44 -13.95 -1.58
C ALA A 206 2.09 -14.47 -0.30
N TRP A 207 3.38 -14.74 -0.38
CA TRP A 207 4.23 -15.05 0.74
C TRP A 207 5.38 -14.07 0.79
N GLN A 208 5.58 -13.45 1.96
CA GLN A 208 6.64 -12.48 2.22
C GLN A 208 7.54 -13.00 3.34
N LYS A 209 8.83 -12.71 3.21
CA LYS A 209 9.83 -12.91 4.24
C LYS A 209 10.81 -11.73 4.23
N GLY A 210 11.16 -11.25 5.42
CA GLY A 210 11.99 -10.05 5.58
C GLY A 210 13.01 -10.14 6.71
N SER A 211 13.62 -9.00 7.03
CA SER A 211 14.45 -8.83 8.22
C SER A 211 13.62 -9.03 9.50
N ASP A 212 14.31 -9.21 10.63
CA ASP A 212 13.72 -9.29 11.97
C ASP A 212 12.64 -10.38 12.12
N ASP A 213 12.90 -11.56 11.52
CA ASP A 213 11.99 -12.72 11.50
C ASP A 213 10.60 -12.45 10.92
N PHE A 214 10.44 -11.36 10.17
CA PHE A 214 9.18 -11.05 9.50
C PHE A 214 8.81 -12.16 8.51
N ALA A 215 7.61 -12.69 8.67
CA ALA A 215 6.99 -13.63 7.73
C ALA A 215 5.48 -13.38 7.66
N GLN A 216 4.96 -13.25 6.45
CA GLN A 216 3.53 -13.00 6.23
C GLN A 216 3.04 -13.82 5.03
N MET A 217 1.80 -14.28 5.12
CA MET A 217 1.07 -14.88 4.01
C MET A 217 -0.27 -14.17 3.85
N ALA A 218 -0.63 -13.83 2.61
CA ALA A 218 -1.88 -13.16 2.28
C ALA A 218 -2.57 -13.81 1.09
N GLY A 219 -3.88 -13.90 1.11
CA GLY A 219 -4.71 -14.38 0.02
C GLY A 219 -5.59 -13.25 -0.51
N PHE A 220 -5.74 -13.16 -1.84
CA PHE A 220 -6.55 -12.17 -2.52
C PHE A 220 -7.53 -12.84 -3.47
N LEU A 221 -8.77 -12.36 -3.47
CA LEU A 221 -9.79 -12.77 -4.41
C LEU A 221 -10.50 -11.52 -4.93
N SER A 222 -10.63 -11.40 -6.26
CA SER A 222 -11.34 -10.29 -6.88
C SER A 222 -12.19 -10.77 -8.06
N MET A 223 -13.30 -10.08 -8.29
CA MET A 223 -14.17 -10.28 -9.42
C MET A 223 -14.32 -8.96 -10.18
N THR A 224 -14.15 -9.02 -11.50
CA THR A 224 -14.38 -7.88 -12.40
C THR A 224 -15.57 -8.18 -13.29
N VAL A 225 -16.54 -7.27 -13.34
CA VAL A 225 -17.72 -7.34 -14.21
C VAL A 225 -17.68 -6.14 -15.17
N LYS A 226 -17.77 -6.38 -16.48
CA LYS A 226 -17.88 -5.36 -17.53
C LYS A 226 -19.33 -5.27 -17.96
N TRP A 227 -19.91 -4.11 -17.94
CA TRP A 227 -21.29 -3.81 -18.41
C TRP A 227 -21.27 -3.03 -19.71
#